data_35d6d99d6fead40fc54e2e87e961f145
#
_entry.id   35d6d99d6fead40fc54e2e87e961f145
#
_cell.length_a   1.000
_cell.length_b   1.000
_cell.length_c   1.000
_cell.angle_alpha   90.00
_cell.angle_beta   90.00
_cell.angle_gamma   90.00
#
_symmetry.space_group_name_H-M   'P 1'
#
loop_
_entity.id
_entity.type
_entity.pdbx_description
1 polymer ?
#
loop_
_entity_poly.entity_id
_entity_poly.type
_entity_poly.pdbx_seq_one_letter_code
_entity_poly.pdbx_strand_id
1 'polypeptide(L)'
;MPHAKTAMKAIAKKTKAKRQHTRMPDNSSSKEEVSSIEEDSSLKEESQLGVTETLVWDLPLRLFHWALSLSLVGSWVTAEAGFDWTETHFLFGYTALGLISFRLLWGLLGTAHARFSNFLTGPKAVINALGQLKQKTPPGEVSHVGHGPVGGWASVVLLALVLTQAVSGLFISDDIFYAGPYNSAVSSSLADYLGWLHHTNFNILLAAIALHLITITWYLLGKKENLIGPMLTGNKNISPSLAHRKTQSKTQPMTQPAVYSNPLWRGFLIASFVLVMIVLLVNLAPEPEYF
;
A
#
# COMPACT_ATOMS: atom_id res chain seq x y z
N MET A 1 -56.51 3.17 -84.35
CA MET A 1 -55.24 3.34 -83.64
C MET A 1 -55.31 2.73 -82.21
N PRO A 2 -55.34 1.42 -82.05
CA PRO A 2 -55.36 0.78 -80.68
C PRO A 2 -54.03 0.22 -80.23
N HIS A 3 -53.01 0.11 -81.05
CA HIS A 3 -51.78 -0.60 -80.69
C HIS A 3 -50.77 0.18 -79.80
N ALA A 4 -50.87 1.53 -79.78
CA ALA A 4 -49.94 2.37 -78.98
C ALA A 4 -50.22 2.35 -77.50
N LYS A 5 -51.50 2.18 -77.09
CA LYS A 5 -51.86 2.14 -75.62
C LYS A 5 -51.46 0.85 -74.90
N THR A 6 -51.36 -0.27 -75.60
CA THR A 6 -50.97 -1.56 -75.08
C THR A 6 -49.46 -1.63 -74.78
N ALA A 7 -48.64 -1.05 -75.69
CA ALA A 7 -47.19 -0.99 -75.52
C ALA A 7 -46.77 -0.08 -74.32
N MET A 8 -47.45 1.02 -74.14
CA MET A 8 -47.16 1.94 -73.01
C MET A 8 -47.49 1.32 -71.62
N LYS A 9 -48.56 0.50 -71.56
CA LYS A 9 -48.91 -0.22 -70.33
C LYS A 9 -47.89 -1.34 -69.98
N ALA A 10 -47.31 -2.00 -71.00
CA ALA A 10 -46.31 -3.03 -70.77
C ALA A 10 -44.98 -2.44 -70.30
N ILE A 11 -44.56 -1.26 -70.80
CA ILE A 11 -43.36 -0.56 -70.37
C ILE A 11 -43.50 -0.02 -68.93
N ALA A 12 -44.67 0.56 -68.58
CA ALA A 12 -44.92 1.06 -67.21
C ALA A 12 -44.94 -0.08 -66.20
N LYS A 13 -45.45 -1.30 -66.56
CA LYS A 13 -45.44 -2.46 -65.66
C LYS A 13 -44.04 -3.04 -65.46
N LYS A 14 -43.16 -3.00 -66.47
CA LYS A 14 -41.80 -3.46 -66.38
C LYS A 14 -40.90 -2.50 -65.54
N THR A 15 -41.16 -1.19 -65.61
CA THR A 15 -40.45 -0.18 -64.86
C THR A 15 -40.85 -0.22 -63.36
N LYS A 16 -42.11 -0.54 -63.07
CA LYS A 16 -42.59 -0.68 -61.67
C LYS A 16 -42.05 -1.96 -61.01
N ALA A 17 -41.88 -3.05 -61.76
CA ALA A 17 -41.31 -4.30 -61.25
C ALA A 17 -39.78 -4.15 -61.01
N LYS A 18 -39.07 -3.35 -61.83
CA LYS A 18 -37.64 -3.13 -61.67
C LYS A 18 -37.29 -2.17 -60.48
N ARG A 19 -38.27 -1.34 -60.04
CA ARG A 19 -38.09 -0.47 -58.84
C ARG A 19 -38.36 -1.17 -57.53
N GLN A 20 -39.02 -2.35 -57.53
CA GLN A 20 -39.27 -3.13 -56.31
C GLN A 20 -38.11 -4.07 -55.95
N HIS A 21 -37.11 -4.25 -56.82
CA HIS A 21 -35.98 -5.17 -56.58
C HIS A 21 -34.68 -4.45 -56.21
N THR A 22 -34.71 -3.11 -56.03
CA THR A 22 -33.54 -2.31 -55.57
C THR A 22 -33.91 -1.59 -54.27
N ARG A 23 -34.52 -2.31 -53.32
CA ARG A 23 -34.52 -1.86 -51.93
C ARG A 23 -33.16 -2.26 -51.37
N MET A 24 -32.26 -1.30 -51.19
CA MET A 24 -31.03 -1.51 -50.43
C MET A 24 -31.40 -2.09 -49.07
N PRO A 25 -30.70 -3.07 -48.54
CA PRO A 25 -30.91 -3.57 -47.18
C PRO A 25 -30.75 -2.40 -46.24
N ASP A 26 -31.65 -2.35 -45.30
CA ASP A 26 -31.77 -1.33 -44.26
C ASP A 26 -30.44 -1.32 -43.47
N ASN A 27 -29.76 -0.19 -43.51
CA ASN A 27 -28.41 -0.04 -42.91
C ASN A 27 -28.43 -0.02 -41.38
N SER A 28 -29.59 -0.24 -40.75
CA SER A 28 -29.78 -0.38 -39.33
C SER A 28 -29.33 -1.74 -38.80
N SER A 29 -29.67 -2.83 -39.52
CA SER A 29 -29.26 -4.20 -39.15
C SER A 29 -27.75 -4.43 -39.21
N SER A 30 -27.08 -3.86 -40.22
CA SER A 30 -25.61 -3.98 -40.31
C SER A 30 -24.84 -3.13 -39.30
N LYS A 31 -25.43 -2.03 -38.77
CA LYS A 31 -24.83 -1.25 -37.73
C LYS A 31 -24.95 -1.92 -36.35
N GLU A 32 -26.08 -2.58 -36.08
CA GLU A 32 -26.26 -3.36 -34.83
C GLU A 32 -25.37 -4.60 -34.83
N GLU A 33 -25.20 -5.26 -35.97
CA GLU A 33 -24.32 -6.43 -36.07
C GLU A 33 -22.83 -6.06 -35.95
N VAL A 34 -22.41 -4.94 -36.52
CA VAL A 34 -21.03 -4.42 -36.35
C VAL A 34 -20.79 -3.95 -34.93
N SER A 35 -21.76 -3.25 -34.29
CA SER A 35 -21.59 -2.82 -32.90
C SER A 35 -21.55 -4.01 -31.91
N SER A 36 -22.31 -5.08 -32.16
CA SER A 36 -22.25 -6.28 -31.33
C SER A 36 -20.96 -7.09 -31.51
N ILE A 37 -20.38 -7.08 -32.70
CA ILE A 37 -19.07 -7.72 -32.98
C ILE A 37 -17.92 -6.91 -32.39
N GLU A 38 -18.00 -5.57 -32.41
CA GLU A 38 -17.01 -4.69 -31.77
C GLU A 38 -17.09 -4.80 -30.24
N GLU A 39 -18.29 -4.91 -29.69
CA GLU A 39 -18.50 -5.10 -28.25
C GLU A 39 -18.03 -6.49 -27.78
N ASP A 40 -18.31 -7.56 -28.54
CA ASP A 40 -17.85 -8.93 -28.25
C ASP A 40 -16.32 -9.07 -28.45
N SER A 41 -15.73 -8.37 -29.41
CA SER A 41 -14.28 -8.33 -29.59
C SER A 41 -13.58 -7.54 -28.49
N SER A 42 -14.15 -6.43 -28.05
CA SER A 42 -13.61 -5.64 -26.92
C SER A 42 -13.73 -6.42 -25.60
N LEU A 43 -14.81 -7.13 -25.37
CA LEU A 43 -14.99 -8.00 -24.20
C LEU A 43 -14.04 -9.20 -24.23
N LYS A 44 -13.70 -9.73 -25.41
CA LYS A 44 -12.70 -10.79 -25.55
C LYS A 44 -11.28 -10.29 -25.40
N GLU A 45 -10.95 -9.09 -25.87
CA GLU A 45 -9.67 -8.43 -25.61
C GLU A 45 -9.53 -8.05 -24.13
N GLU A 46 -10.56 -7.55 -23.46
CA GLU A 46 -10.57 -7.32 -22.02
C GLU A 46 -10.42 -8.62 -21.22
N SER A 47 -11.00 -9.72 -21.67
CA SER A 47 -10.86 -11.05 -21.07
C SER A 47 -9.49 -11.68 -21.31
N GLN A 48 -8.77 -11.30 -22.37
CA GLN A 48 -7.39 -11.75 -22.67
C GLN A 48 -6.32 -10.85 -22.04
N LEU A 49 -6.64 -9.65 -21.60
CA LEU A 49 -5.78 -8.84 -20.75
C LEU A 49 -5.75 -9.46 -19.36
N GLY A 50 -4.98 -10.55 -19.25
CA GLY A 50 -4.84 -11.34 -18.03
C GLY A 50 -4.46 -10.47 -16.84
N VAL A 51 -4.92 -10.86 -15.66
CA VAL A 51 -4.53 -10.32 -14.36
C VAL A 51 -3.01 -10.10 -14.36
N THR A 52 -2.56 -8.85 -14.34
CA THR A 52 -1.14 -8.52 -14.31
C THR A 52 -0.67 -8.51 -12.86
N GLU A 53 0.25 -9.40 -12.53
CA GLU A 53 0.96 -9.34 -11.26
C GLU A 53 1.89 -8.13 -11.24
N THR A 54 1.69 -7.26 -10.28
CA THR A 54 2.54 -6.07 -10.11
C THR A 54 3.22 -6.12 -8.75
N LEU A 55 4.54 -5.92 -8.73
CA LEU A 55 5.31 -5.81 -7.49
C LEU A 55 4.91 -4.50 -6.79
N VAL A 56 4.28 -4.62 -5.62
CA VAL A 56 3.81 -3.50 -4.81
C VAL A 56 4.74 -3.22 -3.63
N TRP A 57 5.26 -4.28 -3.00
CA TRP A 57 6.15 -4.18 -1.84
C TRP A 57 7.51 -4.81 -2.14
N ASP A 58 8.56 -3.99 -2.09
CA ASP A 58 9.92 -4.49 -2.24
C ASP A 58 10.35 -5.37 -1.06
N LEU A 59 11.34 -6.22 -1.27
CA LEU A 59 11.82 -7.14 -0.25
C LEU A 59 12.35 -6.42 1.00
N PRO A 60 13.14 -5.33 0.93
CA PRO A 60 13.57 -4.58 2.11
C PRO A 60 12.41 -4.11 2.98
N LEU A 61 11.33 -3.60 2.38
CA LEU A 61 10.15 -3.13 3.11
C LEU A 61 9.40 -4.27 3.80
N ARG A 62 9.31 -5.44 3.14
CA ARG A 62 8.67 -6.62 3.73
C ARG A 62 9.47 -7.20 4.89
N LEU A 63 10.78 -7.32 4.72
CA LEU A 63 11.68 -7.76 5.79
C LEU A 63 11.62 -6.81 6.99
N PHE A 64 11.66 -5.51 6.74
CA PHE A 64 11.48 -4.49 7.77
C PHE A 64 10.17 -4.70 8.55
N HIS A 65 9.03 -4.85 7.83
CA HIS A 65 7.72 -4.98 8.47
C HIS A 65 7.65 -6.22 9.40
N TRP A 66 8.08 -7.38 8.92
CA TRP A 66 8.02 -8.61 9.72
C TRP A 66 9.04 -8.62 10.85
N ALA A 67 10.25 -8.11 10.62
CA ALA A 67 11.26 -7.97 11.67
C ALA A 67 10.80 -7.00 12.77
N LEU A 68 10.18 -5.86 12.38
CA LEU A 68 9.63 -4.92 13.35
C LEU A 68 8.47 -5.54 14.15
N SER A 69 7.57 -6.26 13.49
CA SER A 69 6.46 -6.93 14.17
C SER A 69 6.96 -7.95 15.20
N LEU A 70 7.96 -8.76 14.84
CA LEU A 70 8.59 -9.71 15.76
C LEU A 70 9.32 -9.00 16.90
N SER A 71 10.03 -7.91 16.63
CA SER A 71 10.71 -7.11 17.63
C SER A 71 9.74 -6.50 18.64
N LEU A 72 8.61 -5.98 18.18
CA LEU A 72 7.58 -5.41 19.08
C LEU A 72 6.93 -6.49 19.95
N VAL A 73 6.62 -7.67 19.39
CA VAL A 73 6.09 -8.80 20.17
C VAL A 73 7.13 -9.28 21.18
N GLY A 74 8.40 -9.43 20.78
CA GLY A 74 9.49 -9.81 21.67
C GLY A 74 9.70 -8.81 22.80
N SER A 75 9.68 -7.51 22.47
CA SER A 75 9.79 -6.44 23.45
C SER A 75 8.64 -6.46 24.47
N TRP A 76 7.41 -6.67 24.01
CA TRP A 76 6.25 -6.80 24.89
C TRP A 76 6.36 -8.02 25.79
N VAL A 77 6.61 -9.20 25.22
CA VAL A 77 6.73 -10.46 26.00
C VAL A 77 7.83 -10.36 27.05
N THR A 78 8.98 -9.79 26.71
CA THR A 78 10.09 -9.64 27.65
C THR A 78 9.80 -8.59 28.75
N ALA A 79 9.04 -7.55 28.46
CA ALA A 79 8.60 -6.60 29.46
C ALA A 79 7.63 -7.23 30.47
N GLU A 80 6.73 -8.11 30.01
CA GLU A 80 5.78 -8.84 30.90
C GLU A 80 6.43 -10.02 31.65
N ALA A 81 7.53 -10.58 31.09
CA ALA A 81 8.23 -11.71 31.68
C ALA A 81 9.02 -11.35 32.98
N GLY A 82 9.19 -10.06 33.24
CA GLY A 82 9.78 -9.55 34.45
C GLY A 82 11.28 -9.29 34.36
N PHE A 83 11.88 -9.06 35.54
CA PHE A 83 13.22 -8.51 35.73
C PHE A 83 14.33 -9.26 34.99
N ASP A 84 14.33 -10.58 35.00
CA ASP A 84 15.38 -11.41 34.38
C ASP A 84 15.45 -11.22 32.85
N TRP A 85 14.43 -10.60 32.24
CA TRP A 85 14.33 -10.38 30.81
C TRP A 85 14.59 -8.93 30.36
N THR A 86 14.97 -8.05 31.27
CA THR A 86 15.18 -6.62 31.01
C THR A 86 16.26 -6.37 29.94
N GLU A 87 17.39 -7.08 30.01
CA GLU A 87 18.44 -6.98 28.98
C GLU A 87 17.92 -7.40 27.59
N THR A 88 17.10 -8.45 27.55
CA THR A 88 16.50 -8.91 26.31
C THR A 88 15.47 -7.91 25.79
N HIS A 89 14.71 -7.26 26.69
CA HIS A 89 13.83 -6.15 26.33
C HIS A 89 14.60 -4.99 25.68
N PHE A 90 15.74 -4.60 26.24
CA PHE A 90 16.60 -3.57 25.65
C PHE A 90 17.08 -3.98 24.25
N LEU A 91 17.49 -5.23 24.06
CA LEU A 91 17.93 -5.72 22.75
C LEU A 91 16.83 -5.61 21.68
N PHE A 92 15.59 -5.97 22.03
CA PHE A 92 14.45 -5.77 21.13
C PHE A 92 14.16 -4.28 20.90
N GLY A 93 14.31 -3.43 21.91
CA GLY A 93 14.18 -1.98 21.81
C GLY A 93 15.18 -1.36 20.84
N TYR A 94 16.47 -1.73 20.95
CA TYR A 94 17.53 -1.30 20.01
C TYR A 94 17.29 -1.82 18.60
N THR A 95 16.80 -3.06 18.47
CA THR A 95 16.42 -3.64 17.19
C THR A 95 15.27 -2.85 16.57
N ALA A 96 14.25 -2.51 17.33
CA ALA A 96 13.13 -1.68 16.86
C ALA A 96 13.60 -0.29 16.43
N LEU A 97 14.49 0.35 17.22
CA LEU A 97 15.08 1.65 16.89
C LEU A 97 15.86 1.59 15.56
N GLY A 98 16.67 0.55 15.37
CA GLY A 98 17.40 0.33 14.13
C GLY A 98 16.45 0.13 12.94
N LEU A 99 15.44 -0.71 13.10
CA LEU A 99 14.47 -0.97 12.05
C LEU A 99 13.67 0.29 11.67
N ILE A 100 13.24 1.09 12.64
CA ILE A 100 12.58 2.39 12.36
C ILE A 100 13.51 3.35 11.65
N SER A 101 14.77 3.46 12.09
CA SER A 101 15.78 4.30 11.43
C SER A 101 16.01 3.87 9.97
N PHE A 102 16.11 2.55 9.74
CA PHE A 102 16.13 1.99 8.38
C PHE A 102 14.90 2.40 7.58
N ARG A 103 13.71 2.27 8.14
CA ARG A 103 12.45 2.61 7.46
C ARG A 103 12.36 4.08 7.09
N LEU A 104 12.79 4.97 7.95
CA LEU A 104 12.82 6.41 7.68
C LEU A 104 13.75 6.71 6.50
N LEU A 105 14.98 6.17 6.51
CA LEU A 105 15.92 6.32 5.40
C LEU A 105 15.40 5.66 4.12
N TRP A 106 14.82 4.46 4.21
CA TRP A 106 14.22 3.77 3.06
C TRP A 106 12.99 4.51 2.52
N GLY A 107 12.27 5.22 3.38
CA GLY A 107 11.14 6.08 3.00
C GLY A 107 11.55 7.34 2.24
N LEU A 108 12.81 7.74 2.32
CA LEU A 108 13.38 8.86 1.57
C LEU A 108 14.13 8.39 0.30
N LEU A 109 14.96 7.35 0.44
CA LEU A 109 15.94 6.92 -0.57
C LEU A 109 15.53 5.64 -1.32
N GLY A 110 14.51 4.93 -0.84
CA GLY A 110 14.08 3.63 -1.34
C GLY A 110 13.34 3.67 -2.67
N THR A 111 12.62 2.59 -2.95
CA THR A 111 11.85 2.43 -4.18
C THR A 111 10.64 3.37 -4.25
N ALA A 112 10.07 3.52 -5.45
CA ALA A 112 8.91 4.40 -5.65
C ALA A 112 7.72 4.07 -4.73
N HIS A 113 7.47 2.79 -4.45
CA HIS A 113 6.36 2.37 -3.57
C HIS A 113 6.70 2.50 -2.07
N ALA A 114 7.99 2.56 -1.70
CA ALA A 114 8.44 2.73 -0.33
C ALA A 114 8.52 4.20 0.12
N ARG A 115 8.66 5.14 -0.84
CA ARG A 115 8.85 6.56 -0.54
C ARG A 115 7.61 7.21 0.03
N PHE A 116 7.78 7.95 1.12
CA PHE A 116 6.72 8.71 1.77
C PHE A 116 6.04 9.70 0.82
N SER A 117 6.82 10.40 -0.02
CA SER A 117 6.31 11.38 -1.00
C SER A 117 5.31 10.79 -2.00
N ASN A 118 5.35 9.48 -2.25
CA ASN A 118 4.54 8.85 -3.28
C ASN A 118 3.20 8.32 -2.77
N PHE A 119 3.07 8.07 -1.47
CA PHE A 119 1.83 7.55 -0.89
C PHE A 119 1.16 8.48 0.12
N LEU A 120 1.89 9.46 0.66
CA LEU A 120 1.27 10.47 1.53
C LEU A 120 0.48 11.46 0.67
N THR A 121 -0.81 11.45 0.86
CA THR A 121 -1.75 12.32 0.17
C THR A 121 -2.22 13.44 1.08
N GLY A 122 -2.68 14.54 0.49
CA GLY A 122 -3.19 15.66 1.26
C GLY A 122 -4.47 15.32 2.07
N PRO A 123 -4.82 16.13 3.08
CA PRO A 123 -5.93 15.84 4.00
C PRO A 123 -7.28 15.68 3.30
N LYS A 124 -7.53 16.41 2.21
CA LYS A 124 -8.75 16.26 1.40
C LYS A 124 -8.91 14.85 0.83
N ALA A 125 -7.82 14.24 0.39
CA ALA A 125 -7.86 12.86 -0.13
C ALA A 125 -8.19 11.85 0.97
N VAL A 126 -7.69 12.06 2.19
CA VAL A 126 -8.01 11.23 3.35
C VAL A 126 -9.49 11.34 3.71
N ILE A 127 -10.04 12.56 3.81
CA ILE A 127 -11.47 12.79 4.11
C ILE A 127 -12.36 12.12 3.06
N ASN A 128 -12.03 12.29 1.78
CA ASN A 128 -12.77 11.66 0.69
C ASN A 128 -12.72 10.12 0.77
N ALA A 129 -11.54 9.56 1.07
CA ALA A 129 -11.36 8.12 1.23
C ALA A 129 -12.16 7.57 2.42
N LEU A 130 -12.20 8.29 3.55
CA LEU A 130 -13.04 7.92 4.71
C LEU A 130 -14.53 7.91 4.34
N GLY A 131 -15.01 8.90 3.57
CA GLY A 131 -16.38 8.93 3.07
C GLY A 131 -16.74 7.74 2.16
N GLN A 132 -15.76 7.22 1.42
CA GLN A 132 -15.92 6.08 0.51
C GLN A 132 -15.79 4.71 1.19
N LEU A 133 -15.34 4.63 2.45
CA LEU A 133 -15.20 3.35 3.18
C LEU A 133 -16.52 2.56 3.26
N LYS A 134 -17.66 3.26 3.31
CA LYS A 134 -19.00 2.65 3.35
C LYS A 134 -19.51 2.20 1.97
N GLN A 135 -18.87 2.62 0.88
CA GLN A 135 -19.29 2.22 -0.46
C GLN A 135 -18.84 0.78 -0.72
N LYS A 136 -19.77 -0.03 -1.24
CA LYS A 136 -19.45 -1.39 -1.68
C LYS A 136 -18.56 -1.32 -2.91
N THR A 137 -17.31 -1.72 -2.77
CA THR A 137 -16.44 -1.98 -3.93
C THR A 137 -16.91 -3.28 -4.59
N PRO A 138 -17.07 -3.34 -5.91
CA PRO A 138 -17.39 -4.59 -6.59
C PRO A 138 -16.38 -5.69 -6.21
N PRO A 139 -16.83 -6.95 -6.03
CA PRO A 139 -15.93 -8.05 -5.72
C PRO A 139 -14.83 -8.17 -6.79
N GLY A 140 -13.57 -8.17 -6.36
CA GLY A 140 -12.42 -8.27 -7.26
C GLY A 140 -11.86 -6.95 -7.78
N GLU A 141 -12.49 -5.80 -7.50
CA GLU A 141 -11.93 -4.50 -7.83
C GLU A 141 -10.97 -4.05 -6.71
N VAL A 142 -9.69 -3.99 -7.04
CA VAL A 142 -8.64 -3.52 -6.13
C VAL A 142 -8.69 -2.00 -6.06
N SER A 143 -8.96 -1.44 -4.90
CA SER A 143 -9.13 0.02 -4.74
C SER A 143 -7.83 0.81 -4.93
N HIS A 144 -6.69 0.25 -4.55
CA HIS A 144 -5.37 0.90 -4.66
C HIS A 144 -4.25 -0.11 -4.91
N VAL A 145 -3.23 0.29 -5.68
CA VAL A 145 -2.06 -0.57 -5.97
C VAL A 145 -1.13 -0.69 -4.77
N GLY A 146 -1.01 0.34 -3.95
CA GLY A 146 -0.21 0.40 -2.72
C GLY A 146 -1.03 0.89 -1.54
N HIS A 147 -0.45 1.74 -0.70
CA HIS A 147 -1.19 2.37 0.38
C HIS A 147 -2.30 3.27 -0.18
N GLY A 148 -3.54 3.05 0.27
CA GLY A 148 -4.58 4.06 0.11
C GLY A 148 -4.32 5.28 1.00
N PRO A 149 -5.03 6.41 0.80
CA PRO A 149 -4.81 7.64 1.56
C PRO A 149 -4.85 7.45 3.09
N VAL A 150 -5.81 6.71 3.60
CA VAL A 150 -5.95 6.41 5.04
C VAL A 150 -4.83 5.49 5.53
N GLY A 151 -4.51 4.42 4.76
CA GLY A 151 -3.45 3.47 5.11
C GLY A 151 -2.06 4.12 5.15
N GLY A 152 -1.79 5.08 4.25
CA GLY A 152 -0.55 5.82 4.24
C GLY A 152 -0.34 6.64 5.52
N TRP A 153 -1.35 7.37 5.96
CA TRP A 153 -1.28 8.13 7.22
C TRP A 153 -1.26 7.24 8.45
N ALA A 154 -2.02 6.15 8.45
CA ALA A 154 -1.96 5.15 9.53
C ALA A 154 -0.55 4.57 9.68
N SER A 155 0.15 4.30 8.57
CA SER A 155 1.54 3.84 8.61
C SER A 155 2.47 4.87 9.25
N VAL A 156 2.34 6.16 8.92
CA VAL A 156 3.16 7.22 9.52
C VAL A 156 2.89 7.36 11.01
N VAL A 157 1.63 7.30 11.44
CA VAL A 157 1.27 7.35 12.87
C VAL A 157 1.89 6.16 13.61
N LEU A 158 1.77 4.93 13.10
CA LEU A 158 2.39 3.76 13.71
C LEU A 158 3.91 3.89 13.80
N LEU A 159 4.58 4.37 12.73
CA LEU A 159 6.02 4.60 12.75
C LEU A 159 6.43 5.65 13.79
N ALA A 160 5.65 6.73 13.93
CA ALA A 160 5.89 7.77 14.93
C ALA A 160 5.74 7.22 16.36
N LEU A 161 4.69 6.43 16.62
CA LEU A 161 4.49 5.79 17.93
C LEU A 161 5.63 4.82 18.28
N VAL A 162 6.07 3.98 17.32
CA VAL A 162 7.21 3.08 17.56
C VAL A 162 8.51 3.85 17.76
N LEU A 163 8.74 4.94 17.01
CA LEU A 163 9.91 5.79 17.22
C LEU A 163 9.90 6.41 18.61
N THR A 164 8.76 6.97 19.03
CA THR A 164 8.59 7.52 20.38
C THR A 164 8.86 6.47 21.45
N GLN A 165 8.34 5.25 21.26
CA GLN A 165 8.55 4.12 22.16
C GLN A 165 10.04 3.78 22.29
N ALA A 166 10.72 3.59 21.16
CA ALA A 166 12.13 3.20 21.16
C ALA A 166 13.04 4.30 21.71
N VAL A 167 12.79 5.56 21.36
CA VAL A 167 13.62 6.69 21.81
C VAL A 167 13.39 6.94 23.30
N SER A 168 12.15 6.98 23.81
CA SER A 168 11.91 7.19 25.23
C SER A 168 12.52 6.09 26.10
N GLY A 169 12.54 4.84 25.61
CA GLY A 169 13.15 3.71 26.29
C GLY A 169 14.66 3.84 26.55
N LEU A 170 15.37 4.68 25.78
CA LEU A 170 16.81 4.93 26.00
C LEU A 170 17.13 5.66 27.31
N PHE A 171 16.12 6.29 27.93
CA PHE A 171 16.29 7.19 29.07
C PHE A 171 15.68 6.66 30.37
N ILE A 172 15.06 5.47 30.37
CA ILE A 172 14.37 4.91 31.52
C ILE A 172 15.35 4.26 32.48
N SER A 173 15.07 4.31 33.78
CA SER A 173 15.74 3.53 34.80
C SER A 173 14.68 2.83 35.68
N ASP A 174 15.04 1.69 36.27
CA ASP A 174 14.32 1.06 37.34
C ASP A 174 14.85 1.50 38.73
N ASP A 175 15.77 2.46 38.75
CA ASP A 175 16.43 3.04 39.94
C ASP A 175 17.25 2.05 40.80
N ILE A 176 17.38 0.79 40.38
CA ILE A 176 18.03 -0.24 41.19
C ILE A 176 19.13 -0.98 40.35
N PHE A 177 18.76 -1.58 39.27
CA PHE A 177 19.63 -2.52 38.53
C PHE A 177 19.84 -2.16 37.05
N TYR A 178 18.85 -1.55 36.42
CA TYR A 178 18.87 -1.30 35.01
C TYR A 178 18.57 0.15 34.66
N ALA A 179 19.42 0.70 33.82
CA ALA A 179 19.21 2.02 33.25
C ALA A 179 19.41 1.97 31.73
N GLY A 180 18.55 2.67 31.02
CA GLY A 180 18.75 2.91 29.59
C GLY A 180 20.05 3.67 29.35
N PRO A 181 20.68 3.50 28.17
CA PRO A 181 22.04 3.97 27.91
C PRO A 181 22.23 5.50 28.01
N TYR A 182 21.16 6.26 27.98
CA TYR A 182 21.17 7.72 28.05
C TYR A 182 20.45 8.28 29.28
N ASN A 183 20.13 7.43 30.27
CA ASN A 183 19.48 7.89 31.49
C ASN A 183 20.33 8.97 32.21
N SER A 184 21.62 8.73 32.38
CA SER A 184 22.57 9.69 33.01
C SER A 184 22.82 10.97 32.19
N ALA A 185 22.44 10.99 30.90
CA ALA A 185 22.60 12.16 30.04
C ALA A 185 21.53 13.25 30.25
N VAL A 186 20.50 12.97 31.04
CA VAL A 186 19.36 13.87 31.24
C VAL A 186 19.10 14.10 32.74
N SER A 187 18.36 15.15 33.07
CA SER A 187 17.93 15.35 34.47
C SER A 187 16.92 14.28 34.91
N SER A 188 16.88 13.98 36.22
CA SER A 188 15.93 13.00 36.75
C SER A 188 14.48 13.33 36.39
N SER A 189 14.10 14.60 36.46
CA SER A 189 12.75 15.04 36.06
C SER A 189 12.41 14.77 34.57
N LEU A 190 13.41 14.83 33.68
CA LEU A 190 13.22 14.49 32.28
C LEU A 190 13.20 12.97 32.08
N ALA A 191 14.03 12.22 32.83
CA ALA A 191 14.01 10.76 32.80
C ALA A 191 12.64 10.23 33.26
N ASP A 192 12.09 10.77 34.37
CA ASP A 192 10.76 10.43 34.87
C ASP A 192 9.66 10.72 33.85
N TYR A 193 9.71 11.89 33.18
CA TYR A 193 8.77 12.24 32.11
C TYR A 193 8.87 11.27 30.93
N LEU A 194 10.08 10.91 30.50
CA LEU A 194 10.30 9.97 29.39
C LEU A 194 9.85 8.56 29.78
N GLY A 195 10.00 8.15 31.05
CA GLY A 195 9.46 6.91 31.58
C GLY A 195 7.93 6.90 31.53
N TRP A 196 7.27 7.96 32.03
CA TRP A 196 5.83 8.11 31.90
C TRP A 196 5.38 8.09 30.43
N LEU A 197 6.10 8.79 29.54
CA LEU A 197 5.80 8.80 28.11
C LEU A 197 5.90 7.40 27.49
N HIS A 198 6.94 6.62 27.83
CA HIS A 198 7.14 5.27 27.34
C HIS A 198 5.97 4.35 27.71
N HIS A 199 5.55 4.34 28.97
CA HIS A 199 4.43 3.53 29.43
C HIS A 199 3.09 3.98 28.84
N THR A 200 2.86 5.29 28.75
CA THR A 200 1.64 5.84 28.15
C THR A 200 1.58 5.56 26.65
N ASN A 201 2.69 5.80 25.94
CA ASN A 201 2.79 5.56 24.52
C ASN A 201 2.63 4.07 24.18
N PHE A 202 3.10 3.17 25.03
CA PHE A 202 2.90 1.73 24.86
C PHE A 202 1.41 1.37 24.75
N ASN A 203 0.57 1.89 25.64
CA ASN A 203 -0.87 1.64 25.59
C ASN A 203 -1.52 2.19 24.30
N ILE A 204 -1.08 3.38 23.86
CA ILE A 204 -1.54 3.99 22.60
C ILE A 204 -1.08 3.15 21.40
N LEU A 205 0.17 2.70 21.41
CA LEU A 205 0.74 1.84 20.37
C LEU A 205 -0.01 0.52 20.28
N LEU A 206 -0.30 -0.11 21.42
CA LEU A 206 -1.07 -1.36 21.46
C LEU A 206 -2.48 -1.18 20.89
N ALA A 207 -3.16 -0.09 21.24
CA ALA A 207 -4.47 0.25 20.67
C ALA A 207 -4.38 0.51 19.15
N ALA A 208 -3.34 1.20 18.69
CA ALA A 208 -3.11 1.47 17.26
C ALA A 208 -2.80 0.18 16.47
N ILE A 209 -2.02 -0.75 17.04
CA ILE A 209 -1.77 -2.08 16.45
C ILE A 209 -3.07 -2.89 16.40
N ALA A 210 -3.87 -2.90 17.46
CA ALA A 210 -5.17 -3.58 17.47
C ALA A 210 -6.08 -3.02 16.37
N LEU A 211 -6.17 -1.70 16.21
CA LEU A 211 -6.93 -1.06 15.14
C LEU A 211 -6.39 -1.42 13.75
N HIS A 212 -5.07 -1.51 13.59
CA HIS A 212 -4.43 -1.95 12.34
C HIS A 212 -4.84 -3.39 11.98
N LEU A 213 -4.78 -4.31 12.94
CA LEU A 213 -5.19 -5.71 12.73
C LEU A 213 -6.70 -5.85 12.45
N ILE A 214 -7.54 -5.10 13.15
CA ILE A 214 -8.99 -5.04 12.90
C ILE A 214 -9.25 -4.54 11.47
N THR A 215 -8.54 -3.50 11.04
CA THR A 215 -8.70 -2.96 9.69
C THR A 215 -8.30 -3.98 8.63
N ILE A 216 -7.17 -4.68 8.78
CA ILE A 216 -6.74 -5.74 7.86
C ILE A 216 -7.77 -6.85 7.79
N THR A 217 -8.28 -7.29 8.95
CA THR A 217 -9.32 -8.32 9.04
C THR A 217 -10.62 -7.88 8.36
N TRP A 218 -11.01 -6.62 8.54
CA TRP A 218 -12.15 -6.02 7.84
C TRP A 218 -11.97 -6.04 6.32
N TYR A 219 -10.79 -5.67 5.80
CA TYR A 219 -10.52 -5.76 4.36
C TYR A 219 -10.58 -7.20 3.87
N LEU A 220 -10.01 -8.14 4.62
CA LEU A 220 -9.98 -9.55 4.25
C LEU A 220 -11.38 -10.19 4.24
N LEU A 221 -12.17 -10.00 5.29
CA LEU A 221 -13.46 -10.65 5.48
C LEU A 221 -14.63 -9.85 4.88
N GLY A 222 -14.62 -8.53 5.09
CA GLY A 222 -15.71 -7.65 4.66
C GLY A 222 -15.63 -7.22 3.20
N LYS A 223 -14.44 -6.81 2.75
CA LYS A 223 -14.20 -6.38 1.37
C LYS A 223 -13.66 -7.48 0.46
N LYS A 224 -13.31 -8.65 1.01
CA LYS A 224 -12.67 -9.78 0.30
C LYS A 224 -11.38 -9.37 -0.43
N GLU A 225 -10.69 -8.35 0.09
CA GLU A 225 -9.40 -7.88 -0.42
C GLU A 225 -8.27 -8.39 0.47
N ASN A 226 -7.41 -9.26 -0.08
CA ASN A 226 -6.28 -9.81 0.65
C ASN A 226 -5.12 -8.80 0.69
N LEU A 227 -4.88 -8.20 1.86
CA LEU A 227 -3.76 -7.29 2.11
C LEU A 227 -2.53 -8.02 2.68
N ILE A 228 -2.70 -9.22 3.23
CA ILE A 228 -1.62 -10.01 3.85
C ILE A 228 -0.76 -10.65 2.77
N GLY A 229 -1.37 -11.24 1.73
CA GLY A 229 -0.67 -11.90 0.64
C GLY A 229 0.42 -11.02 0.01
N PRO A 230 0.13 -9.81 -0.46
CA PRO A 230 1.13 -8.90 -1.00
C PRO A 230 2.26 -8.55 -0.01
N MET A 231 1.99 -8.54 1.30
CA MET A 231 3.02 -8.28 2.31
C MET A 231 3.95 -9.48 2.52
N LEU A 232 3.53 -10.69 2.13
CA LEU A 232 4.37 -11.90 2.12
C LEU A 232 5.10 -12.08 0.79
N THR A 233 4.37 -11.97 -0.34
CA THR A 233 4.90 -12.27 -1.68
C THR A 233 5.53 -11.06 -2.38
N GLY A 234 5.07 -9.86 -2.05
CA GLY A 234 5.42 -8.60 -2.72
C GLY A 234 4.47 -8.25 -3.86
N ASN A 235 3.75 -9.20 -4.41
CA ASN A 235 2.95 -9.06 -5.63
C ASN A 235 1.47 -8.90 -5.31
N LYS A 236 0.81 -8.09 -6.11
CA LYS A 236 -0.65 -7.90 -6.08
C LYS A 236 -1.22 -8.06 -7.47
N ASN A 237 -2.31 -8.81 -7.57
CA ASN A 237 -3.06 -8.98 -8.80
C ASN A 237 -3.92 -7.74 -9.06
N ILE A 238 -3.70 -7.08 -10.20
CA ILE A 238 -4.43 -5.88 -10.58
C ILE A 238 -5.32 -6.21 -11.77
N SER A 239 -6.62 -5.91 -11.65
CA SER A 239 -7.55 -6.03 -12.76
C SER A 239 -7.26 -4.98 -13.85
N PRO A 240 -7.40 -5.33 -15.15
CA PRO A 240 -7.10 -4.45 -16.29
C PRO A 240 -7.84 -3.11 -16.25
N SER A 241 -9.06 -3.08 -15.72
CA SER A 241 -9.89 -1.88 -15.56
C SER A 241 -9.20 -0.74 -14.79
N LEU A 242 -8.36 -1.07 -13.82
CA LEU A 242 -7.59 -0.07 -13.06
C LEU A 242 -6.33 0.40 -13.81
N ALA A 243 -5.72 -0.46 -14.60
CA ALA A 243 -4.59 -0.08 -15.44
C ALA A 243 -5.01 0.97 -16.47
N HIS A 244 -6.17 0.82 -17.10
CA HIS A 244 -6.71 1.77 -18.08
C HIS A 244 -7.17 3.10 -17.48
N ARG A 245 -7.80 3.08 -16.29
CA ARG A 245 -8.27 4.30 -15.62
C ARG A 245 -7.11 5.23 -15.20
N LYS A 246 -5.93 4.67 -14.89
CA LYS A 246 -4.71 5.45 -14.60
C LYS A 246 -4.10 6.10 -15.83
N THR A 247 -4.28 5.52 -17.01
CA THR A 247 -3.76 6.07 -18.28
C THR A 247 -4.54 7.31 -18.72
N GLN A 248 -5.81 7.46 -18.31
CA GLN A 248 -6.64 8.62 -18.64
C GLN A 248 -6.49 9.80 -17.66
N SER A 249 -5.95 9.59 -16.46
CA SER A 249 -5.60 10.68 -15.57
C SER A 249 -4.29 11.31 -16.03
N LYS A 250 -4.37 12.51 -16.59
CA LYS A 250 -3.28 13.33 -17.17
C LYS A 250 -2.21 13.72 -16.14
N THR A 251 -1.60 12.79 -15.43
CA THR A 251 -0.40 13.09 -14.63
C THR A 251 0.42 11.82 -14.49
N GLN A 252 1.40 11.73 -15.31
CA GLN A 252 2.47 10.76 -15.51
C GLN A 252 2.13 9.65 -16.53
N PRO A 253 2.84 9.65 -17.69
CA PRO A 253 2.92 8.46 -18.51
C PRO A 253 3.47 7.34 -17.63
N MET A 254 2.79 6.20 -17.58
CA MET A 254 3.42 4.96 -17.14
C MET A 254 4.56 4.69 -18.14
N THR A 255 5.72 5.29 -17.86
CA THR A 255 6.97 4.70 -18.32
C THR A 255 6.86 3.22 -17.95
N GLN A 256 7.12 2.39 -18.94
CA GLN A 256 7.26 0.93 -18.94
C GLN A 256 7.63 0.42 -17.54
N PRO A 257 7.25 -0.82 -17.15
CA PRO A 257 7.67 -1.36 -15.88
C PRO A 257 9.16 -1.06 -15.78
N ALA A 258 9.51 -0.11 -14.94
CA ALA A 258 10.90 0.20 -14.69
C ALA A 258 11.48 -1.17 -14.37
N VAL A 259 12.41 -1.63 -15.20
CA VAL A 259 13.21 -2.81 -14.90
C VAL A 259 13.70 -2.52 -13.50
N TYR A 260 13.05 -3.13 -12.51
CA TYR A 260 13.38 -2.95 -11.11
C TYR A 260 14.80 -3.47 -11.00
N SER A 261 15.76 -2.57 -11.16
CA SER A 261 17.11 -2.84 -10.66
C SER A 261 16.92 -3.11 -9.19
N ASN A 262 17.02 -4.39 -8.85
CA ASN A 262 16.72 -4.89 -7.52
C ASN A 262 17.56 -4.09 -6.52
N PRO A 263 16.96 -3.21 -5.70
CA PRO A 263 17.72 -2.26 -4.89
C PRO A 263 18.26 -2.91 -3.61
N LEU A 264 18.42 -4.23 -3.60
CA LEU A 264 18.88 -4.98 -2.43
C LEU A 264 20.23 -4.45 -1.92
N TRP A 265 21.13 -4.07 -2.83
CA TRP A 265 22.42 -3.51 -2.42
C TRP A 265 22.27 -2.16 -1.69
N ARG A 266 21.31 -1.30 -2.12
CA ARG A 266 20.99 -0.05 -1.41
C ARG A 266 20.39 -0.34 -0.04
N GLY A 267 19.45 -1.30 0.03
CA GLY A 267 18.86 -1.75 1.29
C GLY A 267 19.93 -2.28 2.24
N PHE A 268 20.85 -3.08 1.73
CA PHE A 268 21.98 -3.60 2.51
C PHE A 268 22.91 -2.48 3.03
N LEU A 269 23.26 -1.50 2.19
CA LEU A 269 24.10 -0.37 2.62
C LEU A 269 23.42 0.46 3.71
N ILE A 270 22.13 0.77 3.58
CA ILE A 270 21.38 1.50 4.59
C ILE A 270 21.26 0.69 5.88
N ALA A 271 20.98 -0.61 5.79
CA ALA A 271 20.88 -1.48 6.95
C ALA A 271 22.23 -1.59 7.69
N SER A 272 23.34 -1.74 6.95
CA SER A 272 24.68 -1.76 7.53
C SER A 272 25.07 -0.42 8.19
N PHE A 273 24.75 0.70 7.54
CA PHE A 273 24.96 2.02 8.12
C PHE A 273 24.15 2.20 9.42
N VAL A 274 22.87 1.84 9.41
CA VAL A 274 22.01 1.93 10.60
C VAL A 274 22.51 1.01 11.72
N LEU A 275 22.92 -0.22 11.39
CA LEU A 275 23.50 -1.13 12.38
C LEU A 275 24.72 -0.53 13.07
N VAL A 276 25.65 0.01 12.29
CA VAL A 276 26.83 0.70 12.84
C VAL A 276 26.42 1.87 13.73
N MET A 277 25.44 2.68 13.29
CA MET A 277 24.93 3.81 14.08
C MET A 277 24.32 3.36 15.41
N ILE A 278 23.53 2.27 15.42
CA ILE A 278 22.93 1.76 16.66
C ILE A 278 24.02 1.17 17.59
N VAL A 279 24.97 0.43 17.05
CA VAL A 279 26.11 -0.10 17.83
C VAL A 279 26.91 1.06 18.46
N LEU A 280 27.21 2.10 17.69
CA LEU A 280 27.90 3.28 18.22
C LEU A 280 27.05 4.01 19.27
N LEU A 281 25.75 4.19 19.01
CA LEU A 281 24.83 4.83 19.95
C LEU A 281 24.80 4.11 21.30
N VAL A 282 24.80 2.79 21.31
CA VAL A 282 24.78 2.01 22.56
C VAL A 282 26.17 2.00 23.24
N ASN A 283 27.27 1.82 22.47
CA ASN A 283 28.62 1.68 23.06
C ASN A 283 29.27 3.01 23.44
N LEU A 284 28.85 4.13 22.87
CA LEU A 284 29.34 5.48 23.21
C LEU A 284 28.41 6.21 24.19
N ALA A 285 27.40 5.50 24.73
CA ALA A 285 26.55 6.07 25.74
C ALA A 285 27.34 6.46 27.00
N PRO A 286 26.97 7.51 27.71
CA PRO A 286 27.60 7.87 28.99
C PRO A 286 27.54 6.70 29.97
N GLU A 287 28.61 6.52 30.75
CA GLU A 287 28.56 5.51 31.81
C GLU A 287 27.48 5.90 32.84
N PRO A 288 26.69 4.93 33.33
CA PRO A 288 25.71 5.21 34.34
C PRO A 288 26.43 5.69 35.63
N GLU A 289 25.99 6.84 36.14
CA GLU A 289 26.43 7.29 37.48
C GLU A 289 25.75 6.41 38.53
N TYR A 290 26.48 5.43 39.05
CA TYR A 290 26.05 4.69 40.22
C TYR A 290 26.32 5.55 41.46
N PHE A 291 25.30 5.98 42.14
CA PHE A 291 25.37 6.66 43.42
C PHE A 291 25.46 5.65 44.58
#